data_ccdad620fa9b6cdb0bb19ce8b50bb6de
#
_entry.id   ccdad620fa9b6cdb0bb19ce8b50bb6de
#
_cell.length_a   1.000
_cell.length_b   1.000
_cell.length_c   1.000
_cell.angle_alpha   90.00
_cell.angle_beta   90.00
_cell.angle_gamma   90.00
#
_symmetry.space_group_name_H-M   'P 1'
#
loop_
_entity.id
_entity.type
_entity.pdbx_description
1 polymer ?
#
loop_
_entity_poly.entity_id
_entity_poly.type
_entity_poly.pdbx_seq_one_letter_code
_entity_poly.pdbx_strand_id
1 'polypeptide(L)'
;MPTPHELLQTFFGFDEFRPGQERVVDALLSGRSALAVFPTGGGKSLCYQLPALALDGVTVVVSPLIALMKDQIDFLQRRGIAAARLDSSLGLEETRRIGDDLAAGTLKLLYVAPERFNNERFLGQLARTKVSLFAIDEAHCISAWGHNFRPDYLKLAQAAHDLGAERVLALTATATPQVVEDIRAAFEINPADAILTGFYRPNLRLATTPVTRAQREGVLLSRIRSRPPGPTIVYVTLQKTAERIAALLAEAGFPARAYHAGMESDDRSRVQEDWMASDGGIVVATIAFGMVIDKSDVRYVYHYNLPKSLEAYSQEIGRAGRDGQPSTVEMLCCPADVPMLDNFAYGDTPTRG
;
A
#
# COMPACT_ATOMS: atom_id res chain seq x y z
N MET A 1 -17.45 -24.64 -12.32
CA MET A 1 -16.56 -23.50 -12.18
C MET A 1 -15.25 -23.99 -11.58
N PRO A 2 -14.09 -23.47 -12.00
CA PRO A 2 -12.83 -23.85 -11.38
C PRO A 2 -12.83 -23.48 -9.90
N THR A 3 -12.15 -24.27 -9.08
CA THR A 3 -12.00 -24.03 -7.65
C THR A 3 -11.08 -22.85 -7.40
N PRO A 4 -11.15 -22.19 -6.22
CA PRO A 4 -10.20 -21.10 -5.87
C PRO A 4 -8.73 -21.52 -5.98
N HIS A 5 -8.40 -22.77 -5.62
CA HIS A 5 -7.03 -23.29 -5.73
C HIS A 5 -6.60 -23.48 -7.19
N GLU A 6 -7.47 -23.96 -8.06
CA GLU A 6 -7.19 -24.08 -9.51
C GLU A 6 -6.95 -22.70 -10.13
N LEU A 7 -7.75 -21.68 -9.75
CA LEU A 7 -7.53 -20.30 -10.19
C LEU A 7 -6.21 -19.71 -9.66
N LEU A 8 -5.89 -19.99 -8.39
CA LEU A 8 -4.65 -19.56 -7.75
C LEU A 8 -3.43 -20.10 -8.52
N GLN A 9 -3.43 -21.39 -8.81
CA GLN A 9 -2.33 -22.04 -9.52
C GLN A 9 -2.23 -21.59 -10.98
N THR A 10 -3.37 -21.58 -11.69
CA THR A 10 -3.41 -21.32 -13.13
C THR A 10 -3.03 -19.86 -13.47
N PHE A 11 -3.58 -18.90 -12.74
CA PHE A 11 -3.40 -17.48 -13.07
C PHE A 11 -2.30 -16.80 -12.27
N PHE A 12 -2.01 -17.25 -11.05
CA PHE A 12 -1.05 -16.59 -10.17
C PHE A 12 0.21 -17.41 -9.92
N GLY A 13 0.20 -18.71 -10.21
CA GLY A 13 1.36 -19.61 -10.07
C GLY A 13 1.70 -19.91 -8.60
N PHE A 14 0.71 -19.84 -7.71
CA PHE A 14 0.89 -20.19 -6.30
C PHE A 14 0.16 -21.50 -5.99
N ASP A 15 0.81 -22.37 -5.20
CA ASP A 15 0.24 -23.66 -4.80
C ASP A 15 -0.67 -23.52 -3.57
N GLU A 16 -0.43 -22.51 -2.72
CA GLU A 16 -1.16 -22.32 -1.46
C GLU A 16 -1.51 -20.85 -1.22
N PHE A 17 -2.63 -20.63 -0.54
CA PHE A 17 -3.01 -19.34 -0.01
C PHE A 17 -2.14 -18.94 1.18
N ARG A 18 -1.82 -17.67 1.28
CA ARG A 18 -1.24 -17.11 2.51
C ARG A 18 -2.29 -17.05 3.63
N PRO A 19 -1.86 -17.00 4.91
CA PRO A 19 -2.79 -16.96 6.03
C PRO A 19 -3.89 -15.90 5.84
N GLY A 20 -5.14 -16.31 5.99
CA GLY A 20 -6.33 -15.48 5.89
C GLY A 20 -6.87 -15.24 4.48
N GLN A 21 -6.08 -15.40 3.41
CA GLN A 21 -6.52 -15.14 2.04
C GLN A 21 -7.68 -16.05 1.64
N GLU A 22 -7.57 -17.35 1.88
CA GLU A 22 -8.60 -18.32 1.55
C GLU A 22 -9.95 -17.98 2.21
N ARG A 23 -9.94 -17.65 3.51
CA ARG A 23 -11.15 -17.21 4.23
C ARG A 23 -11.82 -15.99 3.60
N VAL A 24 -11.04 -15.01 3.15
CA VAL A 24 -11.57 -13.82 2.44
C VAL A 24 -12.17 -14.22 1.10
N VAL A 25 -11.46 -15.03 0.31
CA VAL A 25 -11.94 -15.52 -0.99
C VAL A 25 -13.22 -16.31 -0.83
N ASP A 26 -13.30 -17.21 0.14
CA ASP A 26 -14.50 -18.04 0.41
C ASP A 26 -15.68 -17.18 0.85
N ALA A 27 -15.47 -16.15 1.69
CA ALA A 27 -16.52 -15.23 2.06
C ALA A 27 -17.11 -14.54 0.83
N LEU A 28 -16.24 -13.99 -0.04
CA LEU A 28 -16.66 -13.30 -1.25
C LEU A 28 -17.37 -14.23 -2.26
N LEU A 29 -16.83 -15.41 -2.50
CA LEU A 29 -17.44 -16.38 -3.42
C LEU A 29 -18.78 -16.94 -2.89
N SER A 30 -18.96 -16.92 -1.56
CA SER A 30 -20.23 -17.26 -0.90
C SER A 30 -21.22 -16.09 -0.87
N GLY A 31 -20.95 -14.96 -1.52
CA GLY A 31 -21.84 -13.80 -1.59
C GLY A 31 -21.78 -12.87 -0.37
N ARG A 32 -20.78 -13.02 0.53
CA ARG A 32 -20.63 -12.18 1.71
C ARG A 32 -19.58 -11.10 1.48
N SER A 33 -19.76 -9.95 2.14
CA SER A 33 -18.74 -8.91 2.24
C SER A 33 -17.69 -9.28 3.29
N ALA A 34 -16.45 -8.80 3.13
CA ALA A 34 -15.34 -9.12 4.04
C ALA A 34 -14.43 -7.90 4.33
N LEU A 35 -13.79 -7.93 5.50
CA LEU A 35 -12.70 -7.03 5.86
C LEU A 35 -11.40 -7.84 6.01
N ALA A 36 -10.36 -7.48 5.28
CA ALA A 36 -9.05 -8.09 5.38
C ALA A 36 -8.03 -7.09 5.99
N VAL A 37 -7.57 -7.39 7.21
CA VAL A 37 -6.48 -6.64 7.85
C VAL A 37 -5.23 -7.50 7.80
N PHE A 38 -4.42 -7.32 6.76
CA PHE A 38 -3.22 -8.09 6.49
C PHE A 38 -2.00 -7.17 6.45
N PRO A 39 -0.86 -7.58 6.97
CA PRO A 39 0.35 -6.76 6.95
C PRO A 39 0.74 -6.39 5.50
N THR A 40 1.54 -5.35 5.35
CA THR A 40 2.14 -5.01 4.05
C THR A 40 2.93 -6.23 3.54
N GLY A 41 2.76 -6.57 2.26
CA GLY A 41 3.32 -7.81 1.69
C GLY A 41 2.52 -9.08 1.99
N GLY A 42 1.40 -9.00 2.72
CA GLY A 42 0.49 -10.12 3.02
C GLY A 42 -0.34 -10.62 1.82
N GLY A 43 -0.18 -10.03 0.63
CA GLY A 43 -0.88 -10.46 -0.58
C GLY A 43 -2.34 -10.01 -0.65
N LYS A 44 -2.66 -8.83 -0.12
CA LYS A 44 -4.02 -8.26 -0.13
C LYS A 44 -4.67 -8.24 -1.51
N SER A 45 -3.89 -7.89 -2.55
CA SER A 45 -4.41 -7.78 -3.92
C SER A 45 -5.02 -9.07 -4.45
N LEU A 46 -4.47 -10.22 -4.09
CA LEU A 46 -5.01 -11.52 -4.48
C LEU A 46 -6.46 -11.73 -4.00
N CYS A 47 -6.82 -11.15 -2.85
CA CYS A 47 -8.14 -11.29 -2.25
C CYS A 47 -9.28 -10.69 -3.09
N TYR A 48 -8.99 -9.79 -4.03
CA TYR A 48 -9.97 -9.30 -5.00
C TYR A 48 -9.66 -9.76 -6.44
N GLN A 49 -8.40 -9.96 -6.78
CA GLN A 49 -8.01 -10.38 -8.13
C GLN A 49 -8.51 -11.80 -8.46
N LEU A 50 -8.39 -12.73 -7.52
CA LEU A 50 -8.81 -14.09 -7.72
C LEU A 50 -10.34 -14.22 -7.79
N PRO A 51 -11.15 -13.67 -6.84
CA PRO A 51 -12.61 -13.67 -6.97
C PRO A 51 -13.10 -12.99 -8.25
N ALA A 52 -12.45 -11.94 -8.74
CA ALA A 52 -12.82 -11.29 -10.00
C ALA A 52 -12.86 -12.26 -11.19
N LEU A 53 -12.04 -13.31 -11.19
CA LEU A 53 -12.04 -14.33 -12.26
C LEU A 53 -13.21 -15.27 -12.17
N ALA A 54 -13.69 -15.57 -10.96
CA ALA A 54 -14.81 -16.48 -10.72
C ALA A 54 -16.17 -15.80 -10.77
N LEU A 55 -16.22 -14.48 -10.50
CA LEU A 55 -17.46 -13.72 -10.43
C LEU A 55 -17.90 -13.25 -11.84
N ASP A 56 -19.23 -13.21 -12.02
CA ASP A 56 -19.84 -12.65 -13.21
C ASP A 56 -20.10 -11.15 -13.03
N GLY A 57 -19.48 -10.32 -13.88
CA GLY A 57 -19.47 -8.86 -13.80
C GLY A 57 -18.09 -8.29 -13.58
N VAL A 58 -18.02 -7.01 -13.22
CA VAL A 58 -16.77 -6.28 -12.98
C VAL A 58 -16.45 -6.19 -11.49
N THR A 59 -15.19 -6.34 -11.15
CA THR A 59 -14.66 -5.97 -9.84
C THR A 59 -14.14 -4.54 -9.91
N VAL A 60 -14.75 -3.64 -9.16
CA VAL A 60 -14.27 -2.25 -8.99
C VAL A 60 -13.30 -2.19 -7.82
N VAL A 61 -12.08 -1.74 -8.07
CA VAL A 61 -11.02 -1.62 -7.06
C VAL A 61 -10.73 -0.15 -6.82
N VAL A 62 -11.10 0.36 -5.66
CA VAL A 62 -10.81 1.72 -5.25
C VAL A 62 -9.46 1.77 -4.55
N SER A 63 -8.50 2.51 -5.09
CA SER A 63 -7.18 2.68 -4.48
C SER A 63 -6.72 4.14 -4.60
N PRO A 64 -6.07 4.70 -3.58
CA PRO A 64 -5.58 6.07 -3.62
C PRO A 64 -4.22 6.22 -4.32
N LEU A 65 -3.63 5.11 -4.81
CA LEU A 65 -2.25 5.02 -5.28
C LEU A 65 -2.19 4.72 -6.78
N ILE A 66 -2.25 5.77 -7.60
CA ILE A 66 -2.28 5.67 -9.09
C ILE A 66 -1.11 4.85 -9.63
N ALA A 67 0.10 5.06 -9.12
CA ALA A 67 1.27 4.34 -9.60
C ALA A 67 1.17 2.82 -9.31
N LEU A 68 0.67 2.43 -8.13
CA LEU A 68 0.44 1.03 -7.80
C LEU A 68 -0.63 0.39 -8.70
N MET A 69 -1.66 1.15 -9.10
CA MET A 69 -2.68 0.66 -10.03
C MET A 69 -2.05 0.23 -11.36
N LYS A 70 -1.09 1.00 -11.89
CA LYS A 70 -0.42 0.67 -13.15
C LYS A 70 0.30 -0.66 -13.04
N ASP A 71 1.10 -0.86 -12.01
CA ASP A 71 1.86 -2.10 -11.80
C ASP A 71 0.92 -3.32 -11.66
N GLN A 72 -0.20 -3.15 -10.94
CA GLN A 72 -1.22 -4.19 -10.79
C GLN A 72 -1.88 -4.54 -12.13
N ILE A 73 -2.19 -3.55 -12.95
CA ILE A 73 -2.81 -3.76 -14.26
C ILE A 73 -1.83 -4.46 -15.20
N ASP A 74 -0.59 -3.99 -15.29
CA ASP A 74 0.45 -4.61 -16.10
C ASP A 74 0.69 -6.07 -15.71
N PHE A 75 0.63 -6.37 -14.40
CA PHE A 75 0.71 -7.72 -13.87
C PHE A 75 -0.46 -8.61 -14.32
N LEU A 76 -1.69 -8.09 -14.27
CA LEU A 76 -2.92 -8.79 -14.65
C LEU A 76 -2.98 -9.01 -16.17
N GLN A 77 -2.70 -7.98 -16.97
CA GLN A 77 -2.74 -8.04 -18.43
C GLN A 77 -1.72 -9.03 -18.98
N ARG A 78 -0.51 -9.11 -18.41
CA ARG A 78 0.48 -10.16 -18.77
C ARG A 78 -0.01 -11.58 -18.53
N ARG A 79 -1.04 -11.76 -17.71
CA ARG A 79 -1.71 -13.05 -17.43
C ARG A 79 -3.01 -13.25 -18.21
N GLY A 80 -3.29 -12.37 -19.16
CA GLY A 80 -4.50 -12.44 -19.99
C GLY A 80 -5.76 -12.00 -19.25
N ILE A 81 -5.64 -11.30 -18.11
CA ILE A 81 -6.79 -10.82 -17.33
C ILE A 81 -7.07 -9.37 -17.75
N ALA A 82 -8.31 -9.13 -18.23
CA ALA A 82 -8.76 -7.82 -18.67
C ALA A 82 -8.90 -6.86 -17.47
N ALA A 83 -7.97 -5.92 -17.34
CA ALA A 83 -7.94 -4.92 -16.30
C ALA A 83 -7.65 -3.53 -16.89
N ALA A 84 -8.29 -2.49 -16.33
CA ALA A 84 -8.07 -1.10 -16.71
C ALA A 84 -8.08 -0.20 -15.46
N ARG A 85 -7.65 1.06 -15.64
CA ARG A 85 -7.75 2.08 -14.59
C ARG A 85 -8.48 3.32 -15.07
N LEU A 86 -9.12 4.01 -14.15
CA LEU A 86 -9.70 5.33 -14.38
C LEU A 86 -9.18 6.30 -13.31
N ASP A 87 -8.29 7.18 -13.71
CA ASP A 87 -7.74 8.25 -12.88
C ASP A 87 -7.71 9.59 -13.65
N SER A 88 -7.19 10.65 -13.02
CA SER A 88 -7.16 12.00 -13.60
C SER A 88 -6.09 12.19 -14.68
N SER A 89 -5.17 11.23 -14.85
CA SER A 89 -4.07 11.33 -15.82
C SER A 89 -4.43 10.82 -17.23
N LEU A 90 -5.58 10.14 -17.39
CA LEU A 90 -5.99 9.51 -18.63
C LEU A 90 -6.57 10.50 -19.63
N GLY A 91 -6.23 10.31 -20.91
CA GLY A 91 -6.82 11.02 -22.04
C GLY A 91 -8.29 10.63 -22.30
N LEU A 92 -8.99 11.47 -23.08
CA LEU A 92 -10.40 11.26 -23.42
C LEU A 92 -10.65 9.97 -24.20
N GLU A 93 -9.76 9.63 -25.16
CA GLU A 93 -9.88 8.42 -25.96
C GLU A 93 -9.76 7.14 -25.14
N GLU A 94 -8.78 7.11 -24.23
CA GLU A 94 -8.57 5.97 -23.35
C GLU A 94 -9.74 5.80 -22.37
N THR A 95 -10.22 6.91 -21.81
CA THR A 95 -11.41 6.91 -20.93
C THR A 95 -12.65 6.39 -21.69
N ARG A 96 -12.82 6.75 -22.96
CA ARG A 96 -13.93 6.28 -23.79
C ARG A 96 -13.82 4.78 -24.06
N ARG A 97 -12.64 4.29 -24.46
CA ARG A 97 -12.39 2.86 -24.68
C ARG A 97 -12.73 2.02 -23.44
N ILE A 98 -12.30 2.47 -22.26
CA ILE A 98 -12.63 1.79 -20.98
C ILE A 98 -14.15 1.77 -20.76
N GLY A 99 -14.86 2.87 -21.10
CA GLY A 99 -16.31 2.91 -21.02
C GLY A 99 -16.99 1.90 -21.96
N ASP A 100 -16.46 1.74 -23.18
CA ASP A 100 -16.96 0.76 -24.15
C ASP A 100 -16.69 -0.68 -23.68
N ASP A 101 -15.52 -0.97 -23.12
CA ASP A 101 -15.15 -2.28 -22.54
C ASP A 101 -16.03 -2.64 -21.34
N LEU A 102 -16.35 -1.64 -20.48
CA LEU A 102 -17.30 -1.81 -19.39
C LEU A 102 -18.72 -2.16 -19.90
N ALA A 103 -19.20 -1.42 -20.89
CA ALA A 103 -20.53 -1.64 -21.48
C ALA A 103 -20.62 -3.00 -22.20
N ALA A 104 -19.53 -3.45 -22.81
CA ALA A 104 -19.42 -4.75 -23.44
C ALA A 104 -19.27 -5.92 -22.45
N GLY A 105 -19.02 -5.64 -21.16
CA GLY A 105 -18.79 -6.67 -20.12
C GLY A 105 -17.49 -7.45 -20.30
N THR A 106 -16.53 -6.92 -21.05
CA THR A 106 -15.24 -7.57 -21.32
C THR A 106 -14.22 -7.33 -20.20
N LEU A 107 -14.42 -6.29 -19.39
CA LEU A 107 -13.51 -5.91 -18.32
C LEU A 107 -13.78 -6.71 -17.04
N LYS A 108 -12.74 -7.33 -16.46
CA LYS A 108 -12.84 -8.07 -15.19
C LYS A 108 -12.51 -7.21 -13.98
N LEU A 109 -11.53 -6.34 -14.09
CA LEU A 109 -11.14 -5.42 -13.00
C LEU A 109 -11.04 -3.98 -13.51
N LEU A 110 -11.65 -3.07 -12.76
CA LEU A 110 -11.54 -1.64 -12.96
C LEU A 110 -10.94 -0.97 -11.72
N TYR A 111 -9.72 -0.47 -11.83
CA TYR A 111 -9.08 0.31 -10.78
C TYR A 111 -9.49 1.78 -10.89
N VAL A 112 -9.91 2.36 -9.78
CA VAL A 112 -10.49 3.72 -9.76
C VAL A 112 -9.89 4.51 -8.60
N ALA A 113 -9.47 5.75 -8.88
CA ALA A 113 -9.09 6.68 -7.84
C ALA A 113 -10.33 7.19 -7.08
N PRO A 114 -10.29 7.33 -5.73
CA PRO A 114 -11.49 7.65 -4.93
C PRO A 114 -12.17 8.96 -5.34
N GLU A 115 -11.43 9.96 -5.81
CA GLU A 115 -11.98 11.23 -6.29
C GLU A 115 -12.89 11.09 -7.53
N ARG A 116 -12.79 9.99 -8.28
CA ARG A 116 -13.66 9.74 -9.46
C ARG A 116 -15.12 9.50 -9.07
N PHE A 117 -15.37 9.08 -7.83
CA PHE A 117 -16.72 8.92 -7.29
C PHE A 117 -17.45 10.25 -7.04
N ASN A 118 -16.79 11.39 -7.22
CA ASN A 118 -17.42 12.70 -7.28
C ASN A 118 -17.96 13.07 -8.68
N ASN A 119 -17.74 12.20 -9.70
CA ASN A 119 -18.12 12.47 -11.10
C ASN A 119 -19.42 11.71 -11.45
N GLU A 120 -20.53 12.45 -11.58
CA GLU A 120 -21.85 11.88 -11.87
C GLU A 120 -21.90 11.09 -13.20
N ARG A 121 -21.14 11.53 -14.22
CA ARG A 121 -21.09 10.81 -15.50
C ARG A 121 -20.46 9.44 -15.36
N PHE A 122 -19.39 9.35 -14.57
CA PHE A 122 -18.72 8.07 -14.26
C PHE A 122 -19.65 7.16 -13.46
N LEU A 123 -20.33 7.68 -12.43
CA LEU A 123 -21.31 6.93 -11.66
C LEU A 123 -22.46 6.42 -12.55
N GLY A 124 -22.96 7.26 -13.46
CA GLY A 124 -24.03 6.89 -14.40
C GLY A 124 -23.59 5.81 -15.40
N GLN A 125 -22.32 5.74 -15.78
CA GLN A 125 -21.78 4.64 -16.60
C GLN A 125 -21.68 3.34 -15.79
N LEU A 126 -21.12 3.43 -14.57
CA LEU A 126 -20.90 2.28 -13.71
C LEU A 126 -22.23 1.67 -13.21
N ALA A 127 -23.27 2.49 -12.99
CA ALA A 127 -24.62 2.03 -12.61
C ALA A 127 -25.30 1.16 -13.67
N ARG A 128 -24.81 1.17 -14.91
CA ARG A 128 -25.31 0.28 -15.99
C ARG A 128 -24.52 -1.02 -16.12
N THR A 129 -23.51 -1.18 -15.28
CA THR A 129 -22.60 -2.33 -15.30
C THR A 129 -22.86 -3.17 -14.05
N LYS A 130 -22.87 -4.49 -14.21
CA LYS A 130 -22.99 -5.39 -13.06
C LYS A 130 -21.68 -5.33 -12.24
N VAL A 131 -21.74 -4.70 -11.06
CA VAL A 131 -20.63 -4.65 -10.11
C VAL A 131 -20.73 -5.87 -9.18
N SER A 132 -19.93 -6.87 -9.46
CA SER A 132 -19.94 -8.12 -8.70
C SER A 132 -19.15 -8.04 -7.39
N LEU A 133 -18.15 -7.16 -7.35
CA LEU A 133 -17.32 -6.91 -6.17
C LEU A 133 -16.85 -5.46 -6.14
N PHE A 134 -17.00 -4.81 -4.99
CA PHE A 134 -16.46 -3.47 -4.73
C PHE A 134 -15.34 -3.58 -3.71
N ALA A 135 -14.09 -3.53 -4.16
CA ALA A 135 -12.91 -3.66 -3.33
C ALA A 135 -12.34 -2.27 -2.99
N ILE A 136 -12.05 -2.03 -1.71
CA ILE A 136 -11.56 -0.75 -1.21
C ILE A 136 -10.20 -0.99 -0.58
N ASP A 137 -9.15 -0.57 -1.27
CA ASP A 137 -7.79 -0.60 -0.73
C ASP A 137 -7.56 0.60 0.20
N GLU A 138 -6.67 0.42 1.17
CA GLU A 138 -6.40 1.39 2.24
C GLU A 138 -7.68 1.85 2.98
N ALA A 139 -8.58 0.91 3.26
CA ALA A 139 -9.89 1.18 3.85
C ALA A 139 -9.83 1.91 5.20
N HIS A 140 -8.67 1.92 5.89
CA HIS A 140 -8.46 2.71 7.10
C HIS A 140 -8.67 4.23 6.86
N CYS A 141 -8.60 4.70 5.61
CA CYS A 141 -8.85 6.09 5.26
C CYS A 141 -10.30 6.56 5.52
N ILE A 142 -11.23 5.63 5.75
CA ILE A 142 -12.64 5.98 6.08
C ILE A 142 -12.80 6.49 7.51
N SER A 143 -11.93 6.05 8.42
CA SER A 143 -12.04 6.38 9.83
C SER A 143 -11.31 7.69 10.17
N ALA A 144 -11.98 8.58 10.90
CA ALA A 144 -11.35 9.78 11.47
C ALA A 144 -10.22 9.45 12.47
N TRP A 145 -10.20 8.24 13.00
CA TRP A 145 -9.15 7.72 13.87
C TRP A 145 -8.04 6.99 13.08
N GLY A 146 -8.19 6.87 11.76
CA GLY A 146 -7.15 6.37 10.87
C GLY A 146 -6.07 7.43 10.63
N HIS A 147 -4.82 7.00 10.50
CA HIS A 147 -3.66 7.88 10.31
C HIS A 147 -3.64 8.68 8.99
N ASN A 148 -4.55 8.37 8.06
CA ASN A 148 -4.67 8.98 6.73
C ASN A 148 -6.13 9.19 6.33
N PHE A 149 -6.94 9.77 7.23
CA PHE A 149 -8.34 10.07 6.93
C PHE A 149 -8.48 10.84 5.61
N ARG A 150 -9.40 10.37 4.76
CA ARG A 150 -9.74 11.00 3.47
C ARG A 150 -11.24 11.14 3.34
N PRO A 151 -11.78 12.37 3.25
CA PRO A 151 -13.22 12.61 3.13
C PRO A 151 -13.88 11.86 1.95
N ASP A 152 -13.16 11.66 0.86
CA ASP A 152 -13.68 10.92 -0.31
C ASP A 152 -14.03 9.46 0.03
N TYR A 153 -13.37 8.85 1.02
CA TYR A 153 -13.66 7.48 1.45
C TYR A 153 -15.02 7.34 2.16
N LEU A 154 -15.53 8.40 2.80
CA LEU A 154 -16.86 8.39 3.41
C LEU A 154 -17.98 8.17 2.40
N LYS A 155 -17.76 8.58 1.15
CA LYS A 155 -18.73 8.42 0.06
C LYS A 155 -18.73 7.02 -0.56
N LEU A 156 -17.67 6.25 -0.33
CA LEU A 156 -17.51 4.94 -0.98
C LEU A 156 -18.55 3.91 -0.51
N ALA A 157 -18.97 3.98 0.75
CA ALA A 157 -20.02 3.10 1.26
C ALA A 157 -21.35 3.36 0.54
N GLN A 158 -21.73 4.64 0.43
CA GLN A 158 -22.94 5.02 -0.31
C GLN A 158 -22.81 4.67 -1.80
N ALA A 159 -21.65 4.93 -2.41
CA ALA A 159 -21.42 4.59 -3.81
C ALA A 159 -21.52 3.08 -4.07
N ALA A 160 -20.98 2.22 -3.19
CA ALA A 160 -21.11 0.78 -3.31
C ALA A 160 -22.59 0.33 -3.26
N HIS A 161 -23.37 0.92 -2.35
CA HIS A 161 -24.81 0.68 -2.24
C HIS A 161 -25.57 1.15 -3.49
N ASP A 162 -25.35 2.39 -3.93
CA ASP A 162 -26.08 2.97 -5.08
C ASP A 162 -25.75 2.28 -6.40
N LEU A 163 -24.56 1.73 -6.53
CA LEU A 163 -24.13 0.91 -7.66
C LEU A 163 -24.66 -0.52 -7.62
N GLY A 164 -25.36 -0.91 -6.55
CA GLY A 164 -25.85 -2.26 -6.36
C GLY A 164 -24.73 -3.31 -6.31
N ALA A 165 -23.58 -2.96 -5.72
CA ALA A 165 -22.48 -3.90 -5.58
C ALA A 165 -22.94 -5.15 -4.79
N GLU A 166 -22.76 -6.33 -5.37
CA GLU A 166 -23.25 -7.57 -4.74
C GLU A 166 -22.52 -7.89 -3.43
N ARG A 167 -21.26 -7.44 -3.31
CA ARG A 167 -20.42 -7.59 -2.11
C ARG A 167 -19.31 -6.56 -2.06
N VAL A 168 -18.85 -6.29 -0.85
CA VAL A 168 -17.76 -5.35 -0.57
C VAL A 168 -16.58 -6.09 0.05
N LEU A 169 -15.37 -5.75 -0.38
CA LEU A 169 -14.12 -6.13 0.26
C LEU A 169 -13.36 -4.89 0.72
N ALA A 170 -13.25 -4.70 2.01
CA ALA A 170 -12.37 -3.67 2.58
C ALA A 170 -11.00 -4.26 2.90
N LEU A 171 -9.92 -3.58 2.49
CA LEU A 171 -8.55 -4.05 2.72
C LEU A 171 -7.72 -2.95 3.35
N THR A 172 -6.92 -3.31 4.34
CA THR A 172 -5.92 -2.40 4.92
C THR A 172 -4.74 -3.18 5.48
N ALA A 173 -3.60 -2.49 5.60
CA ALA A 173 -2.42 -3.05 6.26
C ALA A 173 -2.41 -2.76 7.76
N THR A 174 -3.06 -1.71 8.19
CA THR A 174 -3.05 -1.21 9.58
C THR A 174 -4.46 -0.80 9.99
N ALA A 175 -4.92 -1.30 11.12
CA ALA A 175 -6.18 -0.87 11.71
C ALA A 175 -6.13 -1.09 13.23
N THR A 176 -6.48 -0.06 13.99
CA THR A 176 -6.80 -0.21 15.41
C THR A 176 -8.16 -0.89 15.56
N PRO A 177 -8.52 -1.42 16.74
CA PRO A 177 -9.85 -1.99 16.96
C PRO A 177 -10.99 -1.03 16.58
N GLN A 178 -10.83 0.27 16.86
CA GLN A 178 -11.82 1.28 16.50
C GLN A 178 -11.95 1.44 14.99
N VAL A 179 -10.82 1.47 14.26
CA VAL A 179 -10.83 1.54 12.78
C VAL A 179 -11.49 0.31 12.16
N VAL A 180 -11.26 -0.88 12.74
CA VAL A 180 -11.94 -2.12 12.30
C VAL A 180 -13.46 -1.99 12.44
N GLU A 181 -13.95 -1.48 13.59
CA GLU A 181 -15.39 -1.28 13.80
C GLU A 181 -15.98 -0.22 12.87
N ASP A 182 -15.27 0.90 12.66
CA ASP A 182 -15.72 1.96 11.73
C ASP A 182 -15.86 1.43 10.30
N ILE A 183 -14.89 0.64 9.82
CA ILE A 183 -14.94 0.01 8.49
C ILE A 183 -16.11 -0.98 8.41
N ARG A 184 -16.24 -1.84 9.41
CA ARG A 184 -17.32 -2.84 9.45
C ARG A 184 -18.70 -2.19 9.46
N ALA A 185 -18.88 -1.16 10.26
CA ALA A 185 -20.14 -0.42 10.33
C ALA A 185 -20.46 0.28 9.01
N ALA A 186 -19.46 0.91 8.37
CA ALA A 186 -19.64 1.64 7.12
C ALA A 186 -20.07 0.73 5.95
N PHE A 187 -19.55 -0.51 5.89
CA PHE A 187 -19.79 -1.45 4.80
C PHE A 187 -20.64 -2.66 5.21
N GLU A 188 -21.28 -2.62 6.37
CA GLU A 188 -22.18 -3.68 6.89
C GLU A 188 -21.52 -5.09 6.90
N ILE A 189 -20.21 -5.13 7.21
CA ILE A 189 -19.44 -6.38 7.22
C ILE A 189 -19.68 -7.13 8.53
N ASN A 190 -20.06 -8.41 8.42
CA ASN A 190 -20.26 -9.26 9.59
C ASN A 190 -18.95 -9.42 10.39
N PRO A 191 -18.98 -9.39 11.76
CA PRO A 191 -17.81 -9.66 12.59
C PRO A 191 -17.04 -10.92 12.23
N ALA A 192 -17.74 -11.99 11.84
CA ALA A 192 -17.14 -13.28 11.44
C ALA A 192 -16.32 -13.19 10.13
N ASP A 193 -16.63 -12.22 9.27
CA ASP A 193 -15.99 -11.99 7.99
C ASP A 193 -14.93 -10.84 8.08
N ALA A 194 -14.59 -10.38 9.30
CA ALA A 194 -13.41 -9.57 9.56
C ALA A 194 -12.21 -10.49 9.83
N ILE A 195 -11.33 -10.60 8.85
CA ILE A 195 -10.17 -11.50 8.89
C ILE A 195 -8.91 -10.70 9.20
N LEU A 196 -8.42 -10.86 10.44
CA LEU A 196 -7.22 -10.20 10.93
C LEU A 196 -6.11 -11.26 11.10
N THR A 197 -4.99 -11.12 10.39
CA THR A 197 -3.88 -12.10 10.46
C THR A 197 -2.76 -11.66 11.41
N GLY A 198 -2.91 -10.49 12.03
CA GLY A 198 -1.86 -9.91 12.89
C GLY A 198 -0.76 -9.23 12.07
N PHE A 199 0.18 -8.63 12.79
CA PHE A 199 1.27 -7.84 12.20
C PHE A 199 2.63 -8.52 12.32
N TYR A 200 2.68 -9.69 12.96
CA TYR A 200 3.93 -10.40 13.19
C TYR A 200 4.48 -11.01 11.90
N ARG A 201 5.72 -10.68 11.62
CA ARG A 201 6.47 -11.22 10.48
C ARG A 201 7.75 -11.90 10.99
N PRO A 202 7.80 -13.24 11.02
CA PRO A 202 8.89 -13.99 11.63
C PRO A 202 10.24 -13.79 10.95
N ASN A 203 10.24 -13.38 9.69
CA ASN A 203 11.45 -13.09 8.92
C ASN A 203 12.04 -11.69 9.18
N LEU A 204 11.38 -10.83 9.95
CA LEU A 204 11.88 -9.50 10.30
C LEU A 204 12.54 -9.50 11.66
N ARG A 205 13.83 -9.16 11.71
CA ARG A 205 14.53 -8.83 12.96
C ARG A 205 14.36 -7.35 13.27
N LEU A 206 13.56 -7.04 14.28
CA LEU A 206 13.38 -5.67 14.74
C LEU A 206 14.43 -5.34 15.80
N ALA A 207 15.11 -4.20 15.64
CA ALA A 207 16.11 -3.69 16.57
C ALA A 207 15.86 -2.22 16.88
N THR A 208 16.15 -1.82 18.11
CA THR A 208 16.11 -0.43 18.55
C THR A 208 17.43 -0.07 19.16
N THR A 209 18.08 0.97 18.68
CA THR A 209 19.39 1.42 19.15
C THR A 209 19.26 2.85 19.69
N PRO A 210 19.40 3.08 21.00
CA PRO A 210 19.49 4.42 21.56
C PRO A 210 20.73 5.15 21.05
N VAL A 211 20.54 6.38 20.58
CA VAL A 211 21.64 7.22 20.07
C VAL A 211 21.46 8.66 20.47
N THR A 212 22.56 9.36 20.63
CA THR A 212 22.57 10.82 20.67
C THR A 212 22.62 11.39 19.25
N ARG A 213 22.30 12.68 19.09
CA ARG A 213 22.37 13.36 17.80
C ARG A 213 23.78 13.27 17.18
N ALA A 214 24.82 13.38 17.98
CA ALA A 214 26.21 13.32 17.54
C ALA A 214 26.66 11.91 17.12
N GLN A 215 26.10 10.87 17.74
CA GLN A 215 26.47 9.47 17.45
C GLN A 215 25.74 8.87 16.26
N ARG A 216 24.56 9.41 15.88
CA ARG A 216 23.61 8.81 14.95
C ARG A 216 24.22 8.44 13.59
N GLU A 217 24.98 9.36 12.99
CA GLU A 217 25.63 9.14 11.68
C GLU A 217 26.70 8.04 11.75
N GLY A 218 27.55 8.09 12.78
CA GLY A 218 28.56 7.06 12.99
C GLY A 218 27.96 5.67 13.24
N VAL A 219 26.87 5.61 13.99
CA VAL A 219 26.15 4.34 14.23
C VAL A 219 25.55 3.83 12.92
N LEU A 220 24.86 4.65 12.13
CA LEU A 220 24.32 4.26 10.82
C LEU A 220 25.40 3.71 9.90
N LEU A 221 26.50 4.45 9.73
CA LEU A 221 27.65 4.02 8.91
C LEU A 221 28.23 2.68 9.39
N SER A 222 28.42 2.53 10.71
CA SER A 222 28.92 1.29 11.31
C SER A 222 28.01 0.10 11.02
N ARG A 223 26.68 0.31 11.13
CA ARG A 223 25.70 -0.76 10.83
C ARG A 223 25.72 -1.17 9.38
N ILE A 224 25.74 -0.21 8.46
CA ILE A 224 25.77 -0.49 7.02
C ILE A 224 27.08 -1.22 6.65
N ARG A 225 28.22 -0.81 7.19
CA ARG A 225 29.53 -1.45 6.96
C ARG A 225 29.62 -2.88 7.50
N SER A 226 28.96 -3.15 8.62
CA SER A 226 29.05 -4.46 9.30
C SER A 226 28.11 -5.53 8.74
N ARG A 227 27.25 -5.17 7.79
CA ARG A 227 26.23 -6.09 7.20
C ARG A 227 26.59 -6.42 5.75
N PRO A 228 26.22 -7.60 5.26
CA PRO A 228 26.33 -7.92 3.83
C PRO A 228 25.59 -6.88 2.98
N PRO A 229 26.07 -6.59 1.75
CA PRO A 229 25.31 -5.75 0.82
C PRO A 229 23.89 -6.28 0.59
N GLY A 230 22.94 -5.37 0.43
CA GLY A 230 21.54 -5.69 0.17
C GLY A 230 20.69 -4.43 0.01
N PRO A 231 19.59 -4.49 -0.74
CA PRO A 231 18.71 -3.35 -0.94
C PRO A 231 18.28 -2.74 0.39
N THR A 232 18.57 -1.45 0.55
CA THR A 232 18.45 -0.74 1.84
C THR A 232 17.60 0.51 1.69
N ILE A 233 16.71 0.74 2.65
CA ILE A 233 15.97 1.99 2.82
C ILE A 233 16.39 2.65 4.14
N VAL A 234 16.73 3.93 4.10
CA VAL A 234 17.00 4.76 5.29
C VAL A 234 15.92 5.83 5.37
N TYR A 235 14.99 5.70 6.29
CA TYR A 235 13.92 6.68 6.49
C TYR A 235 14.39 7.86 7.31
N VAL A 236 14.11 9.04 6.80
CA VAL A 236 14.39 10.35 7.43
C VAL A 236 13.13 11.22 7.39
N THR A 237 13.03 12.19 8.29
CA THR A 237 11.85 13.06 8.36
C THR A 237 11.93 14.23 7.38
N LEU A 238 13.09 14.83 7.16
CA LEU A 238 13.26 16.05 6.37
C LEU A 238 14.02 15.80 5.05
N GLN A 239 13.62 16.52 3.99
CA GLN A 239 14.26 16.46 2.67
C GLN A 239 15.76 16.76 2.74
N LYS A 240 16.15 17.86 3.41
CA LYS A 240 17.57 18.22 3.63
C LYS A 240 18.35 17.12 4.37
N THR A 241 17.69 16.37 5.24
CA THR A 241 18.33 15.24 5.92
C THR A 241 18.53 14.08 4.95
N ALA A 242 17.59 13.85 4.02
CA ALA A 242 17.75 12.82 3.00
C ALA A 242 18.97 13.08 2.12
N GLU A 243 19.09 14.30 1.62
CA GLU A 243 20.23 14.74 0.79
C GLU A 243 21.56 14.59 1.54
N ARG A 244 21.62 15.10 2.77
CA ARG A 244 22.84 15.09 3.58
C ARG A 244 23.29 13.67 3.93
N ILE A 245 22.37 12.80 4.34
CA ILE A 245 22.71 11.41 4.71
C ILE A 245 23.07 10.59 3.47
N ALA A 246 22.40 10.82 2.32
CA ALA A 246 22.76 10.18 1.07
C ALA A 246 24.18 10.58 0.63
N ALA A 247 24.54 11.87 0.71
CA ALA A 247 25.89 12.34 0.42
C ALA A 247 26.94 11.71 1.36
N LEU A 248 26.68 11.68 2.66
CA LEU A 248 27.54 11.05 3.67
C LEU A 248 27.82 9.57 3.33
N LEU A 249 26.78 8.83 2.95
CA LEU A 249 26.91 7.41 2.59
C LEU A 249 27.64 7.23 1.26
N ALA A 250 27.39 8.11 0.28
CA ALA A 250 28.09 8.08 -1.01
C ALA A 250 29.60 8.40 -0.85
N GLU A 251 29.97 9.39 -0.04
CA GLU A 251 31.36 9.70 0.32
C GLU A 251 32.05 8.53 1.05
N ALA A 252 31.29 7.75 1.80
CA ALA A 252 31.77 6.54 2.46
C ALA A 252 31.88 5.32 1.52
N GLY A 253 31.58 5.48 0.21
CA GLY A 253 31.70 4.46 -0.83
C GLY A 253 30.48 3.58 -1.03
N PHE A 254 29.31 3.94 -0.48
CA PHE A 254 28.07 3.20 -0.68
C PHE A 254 27.24 3.75 -1.87
N PRO A 255 26.53 2.91 -2.64
CA PRO A 255 25.65 3.36 -3.71
C PRO A 255 24.37 3.98 -3.15
N ALA A 256 24.48 5.16 -2.52
CA ALA A 256 23.38 5.82 -1.83
C ALA A 256 22.83 7.00 -2.64
N ARG A 257 21.50 7.13 -2.68
CA ARG A 257 20.80 8.24 -3.31
C ARG A 257 19.69 8.77 -2.42
N ALA A 258 19.44 10.08 -2.49
CA ALA A 258 18.30 10.70 -1.81
C ALA A 258 17.01 10.53 -2.62
N TYR A 259 15.85 10.45 -1.94
CA TYR A 259 14.54 10.47 -2.55
C TYR A 259 13.53 11.23 -1.67
N HIS A 260 12.91 12.27 -2.22
CA HIS A 260 11.88 13.05 -1.51
C HIS A 260 10.98 13.81 -2.49
N ALA A 261 9.86 14.32 -2.00
CA ALA A 261 8.85 14.99 -2.82
C ALA A 261 9.33 16.31 -3.47
N GLY A 262 10.40 16.94 -2.95
CA GLY A 262 10.98 18.15 -3.50
C GLY A 262 11.89 17.94 -4.71
N MET A 263 12.14 16.70 -5.14
CA MET A 263 12.89 16.38 -6.35
C MET A 263 12.01 16.51 -7.59
N GLU A 264 12.63 16.81 -8.75
CA GLU A 264 11.95 16.73 -10.04
C GLU A 264 11.42 15.31 -10.33
N SER A 265 10.30 15.23 -11.07
CA SER A 265 9.63 13.95 -11.34
C SER A 265 10.53 12.92 -12.00
N ASP A 266 11.31 13.38 -13.00
CA ASP A 266 12.19 12.52 -13.79
C ASP A 266 13.36 11.98 -12.95
N ASP A 267 13.90 12.80 -12.04
CA ASP A 267 14.96 12.38 -11.13
C ASP A 267 14.43 11.36 -10.11
N ARG A 268 13.22 11.57 -9.60
CA ARG A 268 12.56 10.59 -8.72
C ARG A 268 12.37 9.24 -9.41
N SER A 269 11.87 9.25 -10.64
CA SER A 269 11.67 8.03 -11.43
C SER A 269 12.98 7.30 -11.63
N ARG A 270 14.03 8.02 -12.03
CA ARG A 270 15.37 7.45 -12.24
C ARG A 270 15.97 6.84 -10.97
N VAL A 271 15.90 7.55 -9.84
CA VAL A 271 16.39 7.01 -8.55
C VAL A 271 15.63 5.76 -8.16
N GLN A 272 14.33 5.74 -8.36
CA GLN A 272 13.49 4.60 -8.06
C GLN A 272 13.81 3.40 -8.96
N GLU A 273 13.90 3.60 -10.27
CA GLU A 273 14.22 2.55 -11.26
C GLU A 273 15.60 1.95 -11.00
N ASP A 274 16.62 2.79 -10.81
CA ASP A 274 17.99 2.37 -10.51
C ASP A 274 18.04 1.52 -9.21
N TRP A 275 17.31 1.96 -8.18
CA TRP A 275 17.27 1.23 -6.92
C TRP A 275 16.48 -0.07 -7.02
N MET A 276 15.37 -0.08 -7.76
CA MET A 276 14.58 -1.30 -8.02
C MET A 276 15.39 -2.37 -8.74
N ALA A 277 16.27 -1.98 -9.66
CA ALA A 277 17.15 -2.88 -10.40
C ALA A 277 18.40 -3.30 -9.61
N SER A 278 18.70 -2.66 -8.49
CA SER A 278 19.93 -2.85 -7.73
C SER A 278 19.81 -3.96 -6.68
N ASP A 279 20.86 -4.78 -6.53
CA ASP A 279 20.97 -5.83 -5.50
C ASP A 279 21.58 -5.30 -4.18
N GLY A 280 22.05 -4.06 -4.13
CA GLY A 280 22.74 -3.50 -2.96
C GLY A 280 22.60 -1.99 -2.81
N GLY A 281 21.72 -1.36 -3.59
CA GLY A 281 21.49 0.09 -3.56
C GLY A 281 20.89 0.57 -2.23
N ILE A 282 21.27 1.78 -1.84
CA ILE A 282 20.74 2.44 -0.65
C ILE A 282 19.93 3.67 -1.08
N VAL A 283 18.70 3.73 -0.64
CA VAL A 283 17.88 4.93 -0.77
C VAL A 283 17.71 5.58 0.60
N VAL A 284 18.02 6.86 0.69
CA VAL A 284 17.73 7.69 1.87
C VAL A 284 16.52 8.54 1.56
N ALA A 285 15.41 8.29 2.23
CA ALA A 285 14.13 8.82 1.79
C ALA A 285 13.25 9.35 2.93
N THR A 286 12.42 10.32 2.57
CA THR A 286 11.23 10.65 3.37
C THR A 286 10.11 9.64 3.09
N ILE A 287 8.97 9.78 3.78
CA ILE A 287 7.79 8.91 3.56
C ILE A 287 7.30 8.90 2.10
N ALA A 288 7.72 9.88 1.29
CA ALA A 288 7.39 9.93 -0.14
C ALA A 288 7.88 8.69 -0.93
N PHE A 289 8.94 8.03 -0.48
CA PHE A 289 9.45 6.78 -1.04
C PHE A 289 8.67 5.55 -0.57
N GLY A 290 7.52 5.73 0.01
CA GLY A 290 6.79 4.64 0.62
C GLY A 290 5.65 4.07 -0.22
N MET A 291 4.98 4.87 -0.99
CA MET A 291 3.67 4.51 -1.53
C MET A 291 3.73 3.66 -2.82
N VAL A 292 4.89 3.59 -3.48
CA VAL A 292 5.01 3.01 -4.85
C VAL A 292 5.98 1.83 -4.93
N ILE A 293 6.59 1.41 -3.81
CA ILE A 293 7.70 0.44 -3.85
C ILE A 293 7.20 -0.97 -3.62
N ASP A 294 7.38 -1.81 -4.63
CA ASP A 294 7.10 -3.26 -4.58
C ASP A 294 8.35 -4.13 -4.81
N LYS A 295 9.51 -3.69 -4.28
CA LYS A 295 10.73 -4.50 -4.24
C LYS A 295 10.62 -5.53 -3.13
N SER A 296 10.63 -6.82 -3.50
CA SER A 296 10.40 -7.92 -2.56
C SER A 296 11.60 -8.25 -1.67
N ASP A 297 12.80 -7.97 -2.16
CA ASP A 297 14.09 -8.37 -1.58
C ASP A 297 14.77 -7.29 -0.73
N VAL A 298 14.02 -6.34 -0.18
CA VAL A 298 14.59 -5.33 0.73
C VAL A 298 15.14 -6.00 1.98
N ARG A 299 16.47 -5.89 2.18
CA ARG A 299 17.17 -6.56 3.30
C ARG A 299 17.25 -5.71 4.54
N TYR A 300 17.35 -4.38 4.39
CA TYR A 300 17.54 -3.49 5.52
C TYR A 300 16.61 -2.28 5.44
N VAL A 301 15.95 -1.99 6.56
CA VAL A 301 15.22 -0.74 6.77
C VAL A 301 15.79 -0.08 8.01
N TYR A 302 16.31 1.13 7.86
CA TYR A 302 16.79 1.95 8.96
C TYR A 302 15.86 3.13 9.17
N HIS A 303 15.44 3.37 10.39
CA HIS A 303 14.82 4.63 10.78
C HIS A 303 15.90 5.52 11.39
N TYR A 304 16.43 6.44 10.59
CA TYR A 304 17.39 7.43 11.06
C TYR A 304 16.72 8.43 12.00
N ASN A 305 15.48 8.84 11.70
CA ASN A 305 14.60 9.56 12.61
C ASN A 305 13.48 8.67 13.09
N LEU A 306 12.88 9.02 14.24
CA LEU A 306 11.67 8.35 14.71
C LEU A 306 10.52 8.50 13.70
N PRO A 307 9.76 7.46 13.42
CA PRO A 307 8.55 7.53 12.59
C PRO A 307 7.47 8.37 13.28
N LYS A 308 6.55 8.93 12.49
CA LYS A 308 5.50 9.82 13.01
C LYS A 308 4.47 9.10 13.90
N SER A 309 4.24 7.82 13.65
CA SER A 309 3.28 6.99 14.41
C SER A 309 3.67 5.51 14.31
N LEU A 310 3.02 4.66 15.11
CA LEU A 310 3.20 3.20 15.03
C LEU A 310 2.67 2.64 13.71
N GLU A 311 1.62 3.22 13.15
CA GLU A 311 1.07 2.84 11.86
C GLU A 311 2.05 3.15 10.73
N ALA A 312 2.64 4.36 10.74
CA ALA A 312 3.70 4.72 9.79
C ALA A 312 4.89 3.76 9.91
N TYR A 313 5.34 3.49 11.13
CA TYR A 313 6.38 2.50 11.39
C TYR A 313 6.02 1.13 10.80
N SER A 314 4.81 0.63 11.07
CA SER A 314 4.34 -0.66 10.55
C SER A 314 4.34 -0.72 9.01
N GLN A 315 3.92 0.35 8.34
CA GLN A 315 3.95 0.44 6.88
C GLN A 315 5.38 0.48 6.33
N GLU A 316 6.27 1.21 6.98
CA GLU A 316 7.66 1.37 6.56
C GLU A 316 8.46 0.08 6.74
N ILE A 317 8.32 -0.61 7.87
CA ILE A 317 8.96 -1.92 8.09
C ILE A 317 8.37 -3.02 7.22
N GLY A 318 7.10 -2.89 6.86
CA GLY A 318 6.38 -3.83 5.99
C GLY A 318 6.98 -3.94 4.58
N ARG A 319 7.93 -3.08 4.21
CA ARG A 319 8.66 -3.15 2.94
C ARG A 319 9.79 -4.16 2.96
N ALA A 320 10.34 -4.45 4.15
CA ALA A 320 11.43 -5.39 4.28
C ALA A 320 10.97 -6.84 4.07
N GLY A 321 11.76 -7.64 3.37
CA GLY A 321 11.62 -9.09 3.27
C GLY A 321 10.26 -9.60 2.80
N ARG A 322 9.65 -8.99 1.78
CA ARG A 322 8.38 -9.47 1.20
C ARG A 322 8.50 -10.83 0.53
N ASP A 323 9.72 -11.20 0.16
CA ASP A 323 10.10 -12.52 -0.35
C ASP A 323 10.19 -13.61 0.74
N GLY A 324 9.92 -13.27 2.00
CA GLY A 324 10.02 -14.19 3.14
C GLY A 324 11.44 -14.39 3.67
N GLN A 325 12.48 -13.84 3.01
CA GLN A 325 13.85 -13.98 3.46
C GLN A 325 14.16 -13.09 4.68
N PRO A 326 15.12 -13.49 5.53
CA PRO A 326 15.53 -12.73 6.69
C PRO A 326 15.88 -11.28 6.34
N SER A 327 15.30 -10.34 7.05
CA SER A 327 15.56 -8.90 6.86
C SER A 327 15.64 -8.20 8.21
N THR A 328 16.43 -7.14 8.27
CA THR A 328 16.63 -6.40 9.52
C THR A 328 16.02 -5.00 9.41
N VAL A 329 15.27 -4.65 10.43
CA VAL A 329 14.76 -3.30 10.65
C VAL A 329 15.42 -2.74 11.90
N GLU A 330 16.05 -1.58 11.81
CA GLU A 330 16.70 -0.95 12.96
C GLU A 330 16.30 0.51 13.10
N MET A 331 15.79 0.87 14.27
CA MET A 331 15.39 2.23 14.60
C MET A 331 16.46 2.88 15.48
N LEU A 332 17.03 4.00 15.02
CA LEU A 332 17.99 4.81 15.76
C LEU A 332 17.23 5.81 16.65
N CYS A 333 16.94 5.41 17.87
CA CYS A 333 16.14 6.17 18.81
C CYS A 333 16.92 7.35 19.38
N CYS A 334 16.61 8.55 18.92
CA CYS A 334 17.20 9.77 19.42
C CYS A 334 16.13 10.65 20.08
N PRO A 335 16.27 10.99 21.39
CA PRO A 335 15.32 11.87 22.08
C PRO A 335 15.16 13.25 21.43
N ALA A 336 16.17 13.72 20.69
CA ALA A 336 16.10 14.99 19.98
C ALA A 336 15.08 15.01 18.81
N ASP A 337 14.51 13.88 18.43
CA ASP A 337 13.45 13.82 17.40
C ASP A 337 12.07 14.11 17.98
N VAL A 338 11.86 13.92 19.30
CA VAL A 338 10.54 14.07 19.94
C VAL A 338 9.95 15.48 19.75
N PRO A 339 10.67 16.60 20.00
CA PRO A 339 10.10 17.93 19.77
C PRO A 339 9.65 18.19 18.34
N MET A 340 10.32 17.57 17.36
CA MET A 340 9.93 17.67 15.95
C MET A 340 8.64 16.88 15.69
N LEU A 341 8.49 15.71 16.29
CA LEU A 341 7.26 14.91 16.17
C LEU A 341 6.08 15.59 16.85
N ASP A 342 6.29 16.19 18.03
CA ASP A 342 5.29 16.99 18.72
C ASP A 342 4.82 18.17 17.86
N ASN A 343 5.74 18.86 17.19
CA ASN A 343 5.41 19.94 16.29
C ASN A 343 4.59 19.45 15.06
N PHE A 344 4.86 18.26 14.53
CA PHE A 344 4.04 17.68 13.46
C PHE A 344 2.67 17.20 13.95
N ALA A 345 2.57 16.77 15.21
CA ALA A 345 1.30 16.29 15.76
C ALA A 345 0.36 17.46 16.19
N TYR A 346 0.93 18.53 16.69
CA TYR A 346 0.18 19.61 17.36
C TYR A 346 0.39 21.00 16.74
N GLY A 347 1.37 21.17 15.84
CA GLY A 347 1.74 22.48 15.28
C GLY A 347 0.66 23.18 14.49
N ASP A 348 -0.27 22.41 13.89
CA ASP A 348 -1.42 22.94 13.15
C ASP A 348 -2.72 22.94 13.96
N THR A 349 -2.68 22.58 15.25
CA THR A 349 -3.85 22.61 16.12
C THR A 349 -4.05 24.04 16.62
N PRO A 350 -5.20 24.70 16.34
CA PRO A 350 -5.46 26.03 16.87
C PRO A 350 -5.36 26.01 18.40
N THR A 351 -4.45 26.80 18.96
CA THR A 351 -4.42 27.02 20.41
C THR A 351 -5.74 27.67 20.82
N ARG A 352 -6.46 27.07 21.78
CA ARG A 352 -7.58 27.74 22.43
C ARG A 352 -7.04 29.03 23.05
N GLY A 353 -7.33 30.17 22.42
CA GLY A 353 -7.13 31.49 23.00
C GLY A 353 -8.16 31.73 24.10
#